data_b4b77f31ccb97b72e7b099a239ff198a
#
_entry.id   b4b77f31ccb97b72e7b099a239ff198a
#
_cell.length_a   1.000
_cell.length_b   1.000
_cell.length_c   1.000
_cell.angle_alpha   90.00
_cell.angle_beta   90.00
_cell.angle_gamma   90.00
#
_symmetry.space_group_name_H-M   'P 1'
#
loop_
_entity.id
_entity.type
_entity.pdbx_description
1 polymer ?
#
loop_
_entity_poly.entity_id
_entity_poly.type
_entity_poly.pdbx_seq_one_letter_code
_entity_poly.pdbx_strand_id
1 'polypeptide(L)'
;MKRMLLTALTLLILVVSALPAFSFEPFVETEQGAIAILYHTYKNGASANDGATNFDFRNEGGQDIVFPFERYAVGATIAGRHRAWFTYQPLELVTNVTFRENVTVGAESDGSTAQTFAAGTPMELTYSFPFYRFTYTYDVLGKHDNAVLGFGLVLQIRDASVKFFALNTDSSATPAEGLYVSQNVGLVPALAIYSEYRFPFGLKLSADIAGSYASSSFFNGADFDFEGSILDASLRMGYEMENGFELFGTARFFGGSAKGLSGPDDSWAVSSYNYTENYIAALTVSVGASWSR
;
A
#
# COMPACT_ATOMS: atom_id res chain seq x y z
N MET A 1 29.85 0.33 12.19
CA MET A 1 28.56 -0.10 12.74
C MET A 1 28.36 0.21 14.22
N LYS A 2 29.16 -0.30 15.18
CA LYS A 2 28.96 -0.03 16.63
C LYS A 2 28.90 1.46 17.01
N ARG A 3 29.74 2.31 16.43
CA ARG A 3 29.73 3.77 16.71
C ARG A 3 28.48 4.48 16.16
N MET A 4 27.99 4.09 14.99
CA MET A 4 26.74 4.64 14.43
C MET A 4 25.53 4.23 15.27
N LEU A 5 25.50 2.99 15.76
CA LEU A 5 24.43 2.51 16.63
C LEU A 5 24.43 3.27 17.98
N LEU A 6 25.62 3.52 18.54
CA LEU A 6 25.74 4.31 19.77
C LEU A 6 25.29 5.75 19.57
N THR A 7 25.68 6.38 18.46
CA THR A 7 25.27 7.75 18.14
C THR A 7 23.76 7.84 17.92
N ALA A 8 23.16 6.89 17.19
CA ALA A 8 21.73 6.83 17.01
C ALA A 8 20.96 6.59 18.32
N LEU A 9 21.49 5.73 19.19
CA LEU A 9 20.92 5.47 20.52
C LEU A 9 21.02 6.70 21.42
N THR A 10 22.15 7.41 21.38
CA THR A 10 22.36 8.64 22.18
C THR A 10 21.45 9.77 21.68
N LEU A 11 21.28 9.92 20.36
CA LEU A 11 20.33 10.87 19.78
C LEU A 11 18.88 10.52 20.16
N LEU A 12 18.51 9.26 20.14
CA LEU A 12 17.19 8.78 20.56
C LEU A 12 16.95 9.08 22.04
N ILE A 13 17.92 8.84 22.91
CA ILE A 13 17.85 9.14 24.35
C ILE A 13 17.74 10.64 24.59
N LEU A 14 18.50 11.47 23.86
CA LEU A 14 18.43 12.94 23.95
C LEU A 14 17.07 13.47 23.47
N VAL A 15 16.51 12.92 22.40
CA VAL A 15 15.15 13.26 21.92
C VAL A 15 14.12 12.86 22.96
N VAL A 16 14.21 11.66 23.52
CA VAL A 16 13.27 11.17 24.56
C VAL A 16 13.40 11.97 25.87
N SER A 17 14.60 12.43 26.25
CA SER A 17 14.80 13.24 27.44
C SER A 17 14.38 14.71 27.30
N ALA A 18 14.24 15.21 26.06
CA ALA A 18 13.69 16.55 25.78
C ALA A 18 12.15 16.58 25.73
N LEU A 19 11.49 15.43 25.77
CA LEU A 19 10.02 15.29 25.72
C LEU A 19 9.23 15.78 26.97
N PRO A 20 9.79 15.94 28.18
CA PRO A 20 8.98 16.42 29.31
C PRO A 20 8.47 17.87 29.17
N ALA A 21 8.96 18.62 28.20
CA ALA A 21 8.46 19.99 27.93
C ALA A 21 7.21 20.04 27.04
N PHE A 22 6.83 18.91 26.39
CA PHE A 22 5.69 18.85 25.50
C PHE A 22 4.78 17.67 25.87
N SER A 23 3.45 17.83 25.68
CA SER A 23 2.54 16.69 25.81
C SER A 23 2.92 15.65 24.75
N PHE A 24 3.08 14.40 25.17
CA PHE A 24 3.35 13.25 24.32
C PHE A 24 2.31 12.18 24.61
N GLU A 25 1.44 11.96 23.64
CA GLU A 25 0.31 11.04 23.71
C GLU A 25 0.52 9.90 22.72
N PRO A 26 1.15 8.78 23.13
CA PRO A 26 1.35 7.64 22.28
C PRO A 26 0.05 6.92 22.00
N PHE A 27 -0.04 6.27 20.84
CA PHE A 27 -1.16 5.38 20.52
C PHE A 27 -0.69 4.16 19.73
N VAL A 28 -1.46 3.09 19.84
CA VAL A 28 -1.33 1.87 19.05
C VAL A 28 -2.69 1.46 18.55
N GLU A 29 -2.76 0.94 17.33
CA GLU A 29 -4.00 0.50 16.70
C GLU A 29 -3.83 -0.84 15.99
N THR A 30 -4.90 -1.63 15.99
CA THR A 30 -5.03 -2.83 15.15
C THR A 30 -6.41 -2.87 14.54
N GLU A 31 -6.48 -3.25 13.28
CA GLU A 31 -7.74 -3.46 12.54
C GLU A 31 -7.72 -4.81 11.86
N GLN A 32 -8.89 -5.47 11.83
CA GLN A 32 -9.11 -6.70 11.10
C GLN A 32 -10.47 -6.65 10.41
N GLY A 33 -10.58 -7.24 9.23
CA GLY A 33 -11.81 -7.20 8.48
C GLY A 33 -11.74 -7.90 7.13
N ALA A 34 -12.44 -7.32 6.17
CA ALA A 34 -12.50 -7.82 4.81
C ALA A 34 -12.23 -6.70 3.80
N ILE A 35 -11.48 -7.01 2.77
CA ILE A 35 -11.24 -6.14 1.62
C ILE A 35 -11.94 -6.73 0.40
N ALA A 36 -12.76 -5.93 -0.26
CA ALA A 36 -13.43 -6.26 -1.51
C ALA A 36 -12.69 -5.60 -2.68
N ILE A 37 -12.21 -6.41 -3.61
CA ILE A 37 -11.54 -5.93 -4.81
C ILE A 37 -12.59 -5.53 -5.84
N LEU A 38 -12.67 -4.26 -6.19
CA LEU A 38 -13.62 -3.73 -7.16
C LEU A 38 -13.10 -3.81 -8.59
N TYR A 39 -11.80 -3.57 -8.75
CA TYR A 39 -11.09 -3.54 -10.02
C TYR A 39 -9.65 -3.97 -9.82
N HIS A 40 -9.11 -4.81 -10.70
CA HIS A 40 -7.71 -5.20 -10.66
C HIS A 40 -7.27 -5.67 -12.04
N THR A 41 -6.41 -4.87 -12.70
CA THR A 41 -5.79 -5.24 -13.98
C THR A 41 -4.30 -5.08 -13.89
N TYR A 42 -3.61 -5.91 -14.67
CA TYR A 42 -2.17 -5.95 -14.73
C TYR A 42 -1.69 -6.27 -16.13
N LYS A 43 -0.69 -5.53 -16.58
CA LYS A 43 0.06 -5.81 -17.80
C LYS A 43 1.54 -5.72 -17.52
N ASN A 44 2.31 -6.64 -18.04
CA ASN A 44 3.76 -6.58 -18.05
C ASN A 44 4.28 -7.02 -19.42
N GLY A 45 5.13 -6.21 -20.01
CA GLY A 45 5.69 -6.44 -21.33
C GLY A 45 6.85 -5.51 -21.66
N ALA A 46 7.40 -5.58 -22.86
CA ALA A 46 8.53 -4.73 -23.29
C ALA A 46 8.10 -3.27 -23.53
N SER A 47 6.84 -3.05 -23.86
CA SER A 47 6.28 -1.71 -24.12
C SER A 47 4.76 -1.71 -23.93
N ALA A 48 4.17 -0.51 -24.03
CA ALA A 48 2.71 -0.35 -23.98
C ALA A 48 1.96 -1.15 -25.07
N ASN A 49 2.60 -1.41 -26.21
CA ASN A 49 2.00 -1.97 -27.41
C ASN A 49 2.69 -3.26 -27.91
N ASP A 50 3.32 -4.01 -27.05
CA ASP A 50 4.11 -5.20 -27.39
C ASP A 50 3.31 -6.50 -27.57
N GLY A 51 2.00 -6.45 -27.39
CA GLY A 51 1.13 -7.64 -27.45
C GLY A 51 1.01 -8.43 -26.16
N ALA A 52 1.67 -8.00 -25.08
CA ALA A 52 1.42 -8.57 -23.76
C ALA A 52 -0.04 -8.37 -23.33
N THR A 53 -0.61 -9.36 -22.65
CA THR A 53 -1.99 -9.35 -22.21
C THR A 53 -2.20 -8.29 -21.12
N ASN A 54 -3.20 -7.44 -21.29
CA ASN A 54 -3.73 -6.64 -20.19
C ASN A 54 -4.71 -7.52 -19.41
N PHE A 55 -4.20 -8.21 -18.41
CA PHE A 55 -4.91 -9.24 -17.67
C PHE A 55 -5.85 -8.65 -16.63
N ASP A 56 -7.13 -8.97 -16.71
CA ASP A 56 -8.15 -8.63 -15.71
C ASP A 56 -8.28 -9.77 -14.69
N PHE A 57 -7.72 -9.55 -13.49
CA PHE A 57 -7.75 -10.55 -12.43
C PHE A 57 -9.17 -10.99 -12.04
N ARG A 58 -10.15 -10.10 -12.11
CA ARG A 58 -11.53 -10.39 -11.75
C ARG A 58 -12.30 -11.11 -12.85
N ASN A 59 -12.29 -10.52 -14.05
CA ASN A 59 -13.15 -11.01 -15.13
C ASN A 59 -12.54 -12.20 -15.86
N GLU A 60 -11.24 -12.19 -16.09
CA GLU A 60 -10.48 -13.25 -16.77
C GLU A 60 -9.85 -14.22 -15.77
N GLY A 61 -9.27 -13.68 -14.70
CA GLY A 61 -8.60 -14.42 -13.65
C GLY A 61 -9.51 -15.10 -12.65
N GLY A 62 -10.80 -14.78 -12.63
CA GLY A 62 -11.73 -15.35 -11.65
C GLY A 62 -11.35 -15.05 -10.20
N GLN A 63 -10.62 -13.94 -9.97
CA GLN A 63 -10.17 -13.55 -8.65
C GLN A 63 -11.33 -13.46 -7.67
N ASP A 64 -11.15 -14.01 -6.48
CA ASP A 64 -12.09 -13.82 -5.38
C ASP A 64 -12.35 -12.33 -5.14
N ILE A 65 -13.59 -12.02 -4.78
CA ILE A 65 -14.00 -10.63 -4.58
C ILE A 65 -13.57 -10.15 -3.21
N VAL A 66 -13.55 -11.02 -2.20
CA VAL A 66 -13.34 -10.67 -0.80
C VAL A 66 -12.16 -11.44 -0.23
N PHE A 67 -11.25 -10.72 0.42
CA PHE A 67 -10.06 -11.27 1.08
C PHE A 67 -9.99 -10.79 2.53
N PRO A 68 -9.22 -11.46 3.40
CA PRO A 68 -8.90 -10.96 4.73
C PRO A 68 -8.18 -9.60 4.66
N PHE A 69 -8.43 -8.78 5.64
CA PHE A 69 -7.79 -7.48 5.80
C PHE A 69 -7.23 -7.32 7.20
N GLU A 70 -6.00 -6.83 7.26
CA GLU A 70 -5.30 -6.49 8.51
C GLU A 70 -4.58 -5.15 8.36
N ARG A 71 -4.53 -4.38 9.45
CA ARG A 71 -3.78 -3.14 9.53
C ARG A 71 -3.31 -2.89 10.94
N TYR A 72 -2.11 -2.41 11.08
CA TYR A 72 -1.46 -2.06 12.33
C TYR A 72 -0.92 -0.65 12.26
N ALA A 73 -1.07 0.14 13.33
CA ALA A 73 -0.48 1.46 13.39
C ALA A 73 0.08 1.74 14.79
N VAL A 74 1.15 2.50 14.81
CA VAL A 74 1.77 3.04 16.03
C VAL A 74 2.18 4.47 15.79
N GLY A 75 1.92 5.34 16.76
CA GLY A 75 2.23 6.75 16.61
C GLY A 75 2.11 7.53 17.90
N ALA A 76 2.16 8.85 17.75
CA ALA A 76 1.96 9.77 18.84
C ALA A 76 1.42 11.12 18.36
N THR A 77 0.68 11.78 19.26
CA THR A 77 0.39 13.21 19.20
C THR A 77 1.39 13.95 20.09
N ILE A 78 2.06 14.95 19.55
CA ILE A 78 3.12 15.72 20.22
C ILE A 78 2.69 17.17 20.30
N ALA A 79 2.83 17.79 21.47
CA ALA A 79 2.43 19.17 21.75
C ALA A 79 0.95 19.46 21.38
N GLY A 80 0.10 18.43 21.41
CA GLY A 80 -1.32 18.52 21.11
C GLY A 80 -1.67 18.90 19.66
N ARG A 81 -0.67 19.00 18.75
CA ARG A 81 -0.88 19.46 17.36
C ARG A 81 -0.17 18.64 16.29
N HIS A 82 0.93 18.01 16.64
CA HIS A 82 1.75 17.25 15.71
C HIS A 82 1.40 15.77 15.85
N ARG A 83 0.75 15.18 14.88
CA ARG A 83 0.44 13.76 14.88
C ARG A 83 1.34 13.05 13.87
N ALA A 84 2.07 12.05 14.35
CA ALA A 84 2.96 11.24 13.52
C ALA A 84 2.69 9.75 13.79
N TRP A 85 2.56 8.96 12.72
CA TRP A 85 2.34 7.52 12.89
C TRP A 85 2.91 6.71 11.74
N PHE A 86 3.26 5.49 12.07
CA PHE A 86 3.64 4.45 11.13
C PHE A 86 2.50 3.45 10.98
N THR A 87 2.21 3.07 9.75
CA THR A 87 1.20 2.06 9.42
C THR A 87 1.86 0.92 8.65
N TYR A 88 1.53 -0.31 9.04
CA TYR A 88 1.79 -1.52 8.30
C TYR A 88 0.47 -2.19 7.94
N GLN A 89 0.30 -2.50 6.67
CA GLN A 89 -0.86 -3.20 6.15
C GLN A 89 -0.38 -4.27 5.17
N PRO A 90 -0.32 -5.54 5.58
CA PRO A 90 -0.08 -6.63 4.64
C PRO A 90 -1.27 -6.74 3.68
N LEU A 91 -0.98 -6.87 2.40
CA LEU A 91 -1.98 -7.17 1.39
C LEU A 91 -1.43 -8.26 0.50
N GLU A 92 -2.05 -9.44 0.54
CA GLU A 92 -1.75 -10.56 -0.34
C GLU A 92 -3.06 -11.15 -0.85
N LEU A 93 -3.19 -11.20 -2.18
CA LEU A 93 -4.36 -11.70 -2.89
C LEU A 93 -3.93 -12.94 -3.68
N VAL A 94 -4.33 -14.11 -3.21
CA VAL A 94 -4.05 -15.38 -3.89
C VAL A 94 -5.31 -15.85 -4.59
N THR A 95 -5.20 -16.20 -5.86
CA THR A 95 -6.32 -16.64 -6.70
C THR A 95 -5.93 -17.90 -7.46
N ASN A 96 -6.75 -18.93 -7.36
CA ASN A 96 -6.65 -20.14 -8.16
C ASN A 96 -7.65 -20.06 -9.31
N VAL A 97 -7.17 -20.18 -10.55
CA VAL A 97 -7.98 -20.04 -11.76
C VAL A 97 -7.51 -20.98 -12.86
N THR A 98 -8.41 -21.35 -13.75
CA THR A 98 -8.04 -21.96 -15.04
C THR A 98 -8.21 -20.92 -16.13
N PHE A 99 -7.13 -20.60 -16.84
CA PHE A 99 -7.16 -19.61 -17.91
C PHE A 99 -8.13 -20.01 -19.02
N ARG A 100 -8.96 -19.06 -19.45
CA ARG A 100 -9.95 -19.28 -20.52
C ARG A 100 -9.39 -19.00 -21.91
N GLU A 101 -8.30 -18.21 -21.96
CA GLU A 101 -7.59 -17.81 -23.16
C GLU A 101 -6.08 -17.78 -22.90
N ASN A 102 -5.29 -17.58 -23.95
CA ASN A 102 -3.83 -17.48 -23.80
C ASN A 102 -3.48 -16.16 -23.12
N VAL A 103 -2.68 -16.22 -22.05
CA VAL A 103 -2.20 -15.05 -21.31
C VAL A 103 -0.69 -14.94 -21.48
N THR A 104 -0.25 -13.83 -22.07
CA THR A 104 1.17 -13.54 -22.31
C THR A 104 1.62 -12.44 -21.34
N VAL A 105 2.62 -12.73 -20.54
CA VAL A 105 3.23 -11.81 -19.58
C VAL A 105 4.73 -11.85 -19.66
N GLY A 106 5.38 -10.71 -19.36
CA GLY A 106 6.81 -10.56 -19.35
C GLY A 106 7.41 -10.60 -20.75
N ALA A 107 7.77 -9.48 -21.29
CA ALA A 107 8.71 -9.41 -22.41
C ALA A 107 9.79 -8.42 -21.97
N GLU A 108 11.03 -8.85 -21.95
CA GLU A 108 12.13 -7.94 -21.71
C GLU A 108 12.50 -7.21 -22.98
N SER A 109 12.94 -5.96 -22.88
CA SER A 109 13.34 -5.13 -24.01
C SER A 109 14.58 -5.66 -24.74
N ASP A 110 15.29 -6.63 -24.14
CA ASP A 110 16.46 -7.31 -24.72
C ASP A 110 16.10 -8.51 -25.61
N GLY A 111 14.78 -8.77 -25.81
CA GLY A 111 14.29 -9.89 -26.60
C GLY A 111 14.21 -11.21 -25.83
N SER A 112 14.40 -11.19 -24.51
CA SER A 112 14.11 -12.35 -23.70
C SER A 112 12.60 -12.62 -23.69
N THR A 113 12.26 -13.89 -23.64
CA THR A 113 10.96 -14.42 -24.04
C THR A 113 9.84 -14.03 -23.09
N ALA A 114 8.82 -13.36 -23.61
CA ALA A 114 7.51 -13.33 -22.99
C ALA A 114 7.05 -14.76 -22.67
N GLN A 115 6.54 -14.98 -21.48
CA GLN A 115 5.95 -16.26 -21.10
C GLN A 115 4.47 -16.27 -21.46
N THR A 116 4.05 -17.26 -22.26
CA THR A 116 2.65 -17.45 -22.62
C THR A 116 2.10 -18.69 -21.92
N PHE A 117 1.07 -18.48 -21.11
CA PHE A 117 0.29 -19.55 -20.51
C PHE A 117 -0.92 -19.85 -21.40
N ALA A 118 -1.05 -21.10 -21.83
CA ALA A 118 -2.12 -21.52 -22.73
C ALA A 118 -3.50 -21.50 -22.03
N ALA A 119 -4.55 -21.34 -22.83
CA ALA A 119 -5.91 -21.58 -22.38
C ALA A 119 -6.04 -23.00 -21.80
N GLY A 120 -6.78 -23.16 -20.70
CA GLY A 120 -6.93 -24.42 -19.98
C GLY A 120 -5.83 -24.69 -18.94
N THR A 121 -4.80 -23.86 -18.83
CA THR A 121 -3.76 -24.00 -17.80
C THR A 121 -4.34 -23.64 -16.43
N PRO A 122 -4.27 -24.53 -15.42
CA PRO A 122 -4.57 -24.18 -14.05
C PRO A 122 -3.44 -23.33 -13.46
N MET A 123 -3.79 -22.22 -12.84
CA MET A 123 -2.86 -21.20 -12.36
C MET A 123 -3.13 -20.85 -10.91
N GLU A 124 -2.06 -20.54 -10.17
CA GLU A 124 -2.11 -19.75 -8.95
C GLU A 124 -1.54 -18.36 -9.25
N LEU A 125 -2.35 -17.35 -9.03
CA LEU A 125 -1.99 -15.96 -9.20
C LEU A 125 -1.84 -15.31 -7.83
N THR A 126 -0.70 -14.71 -7.55
CA THR A 126 -0.48 -13.98 -6.30
C THR A 126 -0.19 -12.52 -6.61
N TYR A 127 -0.94 -11.64 -6.01
CA TYR A 127 -0.64 -10.22 -5.94
C TYR A 127 -0.32 -9.84 -4.50
N SER A 128 0.91 -9.44 -4.25
CA SER A 128 1.35 -9.00 -2.93
C SER A 128 1.68 -7.52 -2.97
N PHE A 129 1.13 -6.76 -2.04
CA PHE A 129 1.35 -5.33 -1.96
C PHE A 129 1.34 -4.86 -0.49
N PRO A 130 2.37 -5.18 0.29
CA PRO A 130 2.49 -4.69 1.65
C PRO A 130 2.70 -3.16 1.65
N PHE A 131 1.93 -2.49 2.48
CA PHE A 131 2.06 -1.05 2.70
C PHE A 131 2.90 -0.78 3.94
N TYR A 132 3.95 -0.01 3.76
CA TYR A 132 4.71 0.61 4.84
C TYR A 132 4.56 2.11 4.68
N ARG A 133 3.89 2.76 5.62
CA ARG A 133 3.54 4.18 5.50
C ARG A 133 3.89 4.93 6.77
N PHE A 134 4.65 6.01 6.62
CA PHE A 134 4.81 7.01 7.65
C PHE A 134 3.95 8.23 7.30
N THR A 135 3.13 8.69 8.23
CA THR A 135 2.27 9.86 8.07
C THR A 135 2.58 10.88 9.15
N TYR A 136 2.63 12.13 8.75
CA TYR A 136 2.71 13.26 9.66
C TYR A 136 1.66 14.29 9.29
N THR A 137 0.92 14.79 10.29
CA THR A 137 -0.03 15.89 10.12
C THR A 137 0.12 16.93 11.21
N TYR A 138 -0.16 18.18 10.86
CA TYR A 138 -0.24 19.31 11.78
C TYR A 138 -1.68 19.77 11.89
N ASP A 139 -2.20 19.81 13.14
CA ASP A 139 -3.56 20.27 13.43
C ASP A 139 -3.64 21.79 13.34
N VAL A 140 -4.44 22.27 12.39
CA VAL A 140 -4.62 23.71 12.13
C VAL A 140 -5.69 24.34 13.01
N LEU A 141 -6.59 23.55 13.61
CA LEU A 141 -7.62 24.05 14.52
C LEU A 141 -7.03 24.37 15.90
N GLY A 142 -5.99 23.68 16.30
CA GLY A 142 -5.25 23.96 17.52
C GLY A 142 -6.01 23.58 18.79
N LYS A 143 -6.45 24.52 19.58
CA LYS A 143 -7.06 24.27 20.92
C LYS A 143 -8.57 24.03 20.87
N HIS A 144 -9.05 23.26 19.91
CA HIS A 144 -10.44 22.79 19.96
C HIS A 144 -10.49 21.44 20.67
N ASP A 145 -11.11 21.38 21.83
CA ASP A 145 -11.15 20.17 22.68
C ASP A 145 -11.84 18.97 22.00
N ASN A 146 -12.71 19.26 21.01
CA ASN A 146 -13.55 18.23 20.39
C ASN A 146 -13.25 17.97 18.91
N ALA A 147 -12.37 18.74 18.26
CA ALA A 147 -12.16 18.64 16.83
C ALA A 147 -10.68 18.77 16.46
N VAL A 148 -10.23 17.95 15.52
CA VAL A 148 -8.91 17.98 14.91
C VAL A 148 -9.07 18.12 13.41
N LEU A 149 -8.29 19.00 12.79
CA LEU A 149 -8.13 19.06 11.34
C LEU A 149 -6.66 19.20 11.00
N GLY A 150 -6.05 18.10 10.62
CA GLY A 150 -4.63 18.00 10.31
C GLY A 150 -4.36 17.95 8.81
N PHE A 151 -3.37 18.72 8.37
CA PHE A 151 -2.79 18.62 7.04
C PHE A 151 -1.33 18.19 7.13
N GLY A 152 -0.87 17.40 6.18
CA GLY A 152 0.48 16.88 6.25
C GLY A 152 0.93 16.07 5.06
N LEU A 153 1.89 15.21 5.32
CA LEU A 153 2.58 14.41 4.33
C LEU A 153 2.58 12.94 4.70
N VAL A 154 2.57 12.11 3.68
CA VAL A 154 2.77 10.67 3.75
C VAL A 154 4.05 10.32 3.01
N LEU A 155 4.84 9.43 3.59
CA LEU A 155 5.92 8.72 2.93
C LEU A 155 5.55 7.23 2.92
N GLN A 156 5.32 6.69 1.75
CA GLN A 156 4.91 5.30 1.56
C GLN A 156 5.98 4.54 0.78
N ILE A 157 6.39 3.37 1.29
CA ILE A 157 7.19 2.40 0.55
C ILE A 157 6.22 1.46 -0.16
N ARG A 158 6.40 1.33 -1.47
CA ARG A 158 5.63 0.43 -2.33
C ARG A 158 6.53 -0.72 -2.76
N ASP A 159 6.19 -1.90 -2.30
CA ASP A 159 6.87 -3.16 -2.63
C ASP A 159 5.83 -4.14 -3.17
N ALA A 160 5.46 -3.96 -4.44
CA ALA A 160 4.46 -4.80 -5.09
C ALA A 160 5.12 -5.94 -5.84
N SER A 161 4.53 -7.12 -5.76
CA SER A 161 4.93 -8.26 -6.57
C SER A 161 3.71 -8.99 -7.14
N VAL A 162 3.87 -9.50 -8.35
CA VAL A 162 2.87 -10.31 -9.05
C VAL A 162 3.51 -11.62 -9.46
N LYS A 163 2.84 -12.74 -9.17
CA LYS A 163 3.29 -14.09 -9.56
C LYS A 163 2.19 -14.74 -10.38
N PHE A 164 2.60 -15.31 -11.51
CA PHE A 164 1.82 -16.20 -12.34
C PHE A 164 2.47 -17.58 -12.22
N PHE A 165 1.82 -18.52 -11.56
CA PHE A 165 2.35 -19.83 -11.32
C PHE A 165 1.42 -20.90 -11.90
N ALA A 166 1.90 -21.66 -12.91
CA ALA A 166 1.12 -22.74 -13.50
C ALA A 166 1.14 -23.96 -12.58
N LEU A 167 -0.03 -24.47 -12.23
CA LEU A 167 -0.19 -25.68 -11.43
C LEU A 167 -0.15 -26.89 -12.35
N ASN A 168 0.96 -27.64 -12.35
CA ASN A 168 1.05 -28.89 -13.11
C ASN A 168 0.21 -29.97 -12.44
N THR A 169 -0.76 -30.48 -13.21
CA THR A 169 -1.57 -31.65 -12.80
C THR A 169 -0.91 -32.98 -13.21
N ASP A 170 0.12 -32.96 -14.04
CA ASP A 170 0.83 -34.14 -14.51
C ASP A 170 2.21 -34.21 -13.89
N SER A 171 2.45 -35.27 -13.10
CA SER A 171 3.71 -35.51 -12.40
C SER A 171 4.91 -35.83 -13.33
N SER A 172 4.69 -35.96 -14.63
CA SER A 172 5.71 -36.20 -15.66
C SER A 172 6.15 -34.94 -16.40
N ALA A 173 5.47 -33.81 -16.19
CA ALA A 173 5.83 -32.55 -16.81
C ALA A 173 6.94 -31.83 -16.03
N THR A 174 7.79 -31.11 -16.75
CA THR A 174 8.78 -30.18 -16.16
C THR A 174 8.09 -29.31 -15.12
N PRO A 175 8.76 -28.99 -13.98
CA PRO A 175 8.14 -28.13 -12.96
C PRO A 175 7.57 -26.88 -13.62
N ALA A 176 6.38 -26.52 -13.26
CA ALA A 176 5.75 -25.32 -13.78
C ALA A 176 6.64 -24.12 -13.48
N GLU A 177 7.10 -23.47 -14.51
CA GLU A 177 7.84 -22.22 -14.36
C GLU A 177 6.84 -21.13 -14.05
N GLY A 178 6.98 -20.52 -12.87
CA GLY A 178 6.24 -19.32 -12.51
C GLY A 178 6.96 -18.07 -12.98
N LEU A 179 6.24 -17.10 -13.45
CA LEU A 179 6.76 -15.76 -13.67
C LEU A 179 6.57 -14.94 -12.39
N TYR A 180 7.66 -14.36 -11.92
CA TYR A 180 7.66 -13.42 -10.81
C TYR A 180 8.06 -12.04 -11.31
N VAL A 181 7.21 -11.06 -11.09
CA VAL A 181 7.50 -9.66 -11.41
C VAL A 181 7.45 -8.84 -10.14
N SER A 182 8.53 -8.19 -9.80
CA SER A 182 8.60 -7.23 -8.69
C SER A 182 8.39 -5.81 -9.23
N GLN A 183 7.52 -5.06 -8.58
CA GLN A 183 7.26 -3.66 -8.87
C GLN A 183 7.63 -2.79 -7.67
N ASN A 184 8.89 -2.71 -7.36
CA ASN A 184 9.35 -1.84 -6.28
C ASN A 184 9.49 -0.40 -6.79
N VAL A 185 8.51 0.44 -6.48
CA VAL A 185 8.50 1.87 -6.88
C VAL A 185 9.24 2.74 -5.85
N GLY A 186 9.79 2.16 -4.78
CA GLY A 186 10.51 2.89 -3.74
C GLY A 186 9.59 3.80 -2.90
N LEU A 187 10.12 4.97 -2.54
CA LEU A 187 9.45 5.92 -1.66
C LEU A 187 8.51 6.83 -2.45
N VAL A 188 7.21 6.75 -2.16
CA VAL A 188 6.18 7.58 -2.79
C VAL A 188 5.66 8.61 -1.78
N PRO A 189 5.89 9.92 -2.01
CA PRO A 189 5.31 10.96 -1.19
C PRO A 189 3.84 11.19 -1.57
N ALA A 190 3.01 11.51 -0.56
CA ALA A 190 1.61 11.87 -0.76
C ALA A 190 1.21 13.01 0.21
N LEU A 191 0.13 13.70 -0.11
CA LEU A 191 -0.51 14.64 0.80
C LEU A 191 -1.44 13.88 1.74
N ALA A 192 -1.55 14.35 2.99
CA ALA A 192 -2.44 13.80 4.00
C ALA A 192 -3.41 14.84 4.55
N ILE A 193 -4.63 14.41 4.78
CA ILE A 193 -5.64 15.13 5.55
C ILE A 193 -6.17 14.17 6.61
N TYR A 194 -6.15 14.60 7.86
CA TYR A 194 -6.74 13.89 8.97
C TYR A 194 -7.78 14.79 9.64
N SER A 195 -8.96 14.27 9.90
CA SER A 195 -9.97 14.96 10.69
C SER A 195 -10.57 14.05 11.74
N GLU A 196 -10.92 14.63 12.88
CA GLU A 196 -11.52 13.92 14.00
C GLU A 196 -12.52 14.84 14.70
N TYR A 197 -13.65 14.27 15.13
CA TYR A 197 -14.61 14.93 16.00
C TYR A 197 -15.02 13.99 17.12
N ARG A 198 -14.90 14.47 18.36
CA ARG A 198 -15.26 13.77 19.59
C ARG A 198 -16.55 14.33 20.16
N PHE A 199 -17.52 13.48 20.32
CA PHE A 199 -18.78 13.82 20.99
C PHE A 199 -18.64 13.69 22.52
N PRO A 200 -19.37 14.49 23.31
CA PRO A 200 -19.27 14.47 24.77
C PRO A 200 -19.61 13.11 25.42
N PHE A 201 -20.32 12.25 24.70
CA PHE A 201 -20.71 10.92 25.17
C PHE A 201 -19.78 9.80 24.78
N GLY A 202 -18.55 10.12 24.29
CA GLY A 202 -17.51 9.14 23.96
C GLY A 202 -17.50 8.65 22.52
N LEU A 203 -18.50 8.99 21.69
CA LEU A 203 -18.45 8.69 20.25
C LEU A 203 -17.37 9.55 19.57
N LYS A 204 -16.61 8.93 18.69
CA LYS A 204 -15.57 9.57 17.87
C LYS A 204 -15.80 9.26 16.40
N LEU A 205 -15.79 10.29 15.56
CA LEU A 205 -15.77 10.16 14.12
C LEU A 205 -14.45 10.70 13.60
N SER A 206 -13.80 9.95 12.73
CA SER A 206 -12.58 10.44 12.07
C SER A 206 -12.54 10.05 10.60
N ALA A 207 -11.81 10.86 9.83
CA ALA A 207 -11.50 10.60 8.43
C ALA A 207 -10.01 10.79 8.21
N ASP A 208 -9.42 9.89 7.43
CA ASP A 208 -8.03 9.94 6.99
C ASP A 208 -8.00 9.80 5.47
N ILE A 209 -7.39 10.77 4.79
CA ILE A 209 -7.30 10.82 3.34
C ILE A 209 -5.84 11.03 2.97
N ALA A 210 -5.29 10.15 2.15
CA ALA A 210 -3.98 10.30 1.55
C ALA A 210 -4.08 10.21 0.03
N GLY A 211 -3.45 11.13 -0.68
CA GLY A 211 -3.50 11.17 -2.13
C GLY A 211 -2.19 11.65 -2.76
N SER A 212 -1.83 11.03 -3.87
CA SER A 212 -0.65 11.39 -4.67
C SER A 212 -0.91 11.13 -6.14
N TYR A 213 -0.31 11.96 -6.96
CA TYR A 213 -0.09 11.73 -8.38
C TYR A 213 1.35 12.09 -8.69
N ALA A 214 2.07 11.22 -9.36
CA ALA A 214 3.45 11.43 -9.78
C ALA A 214 3.62 10.97 -11.23
N SER A 215 4.44 11.71 -11.97
CA SER A 215 4.81 11.39 -13.34
C SER A 215 6.27 11.74 -13.55
N SER A 216 6.98 10.99 -14.38
CA SER A 216 8.35 11.30 -14.79
C SER A 216 8.49 12.72 -15.34
N SER A 217 7.45 13.28 -15.93
CA SER A 217 7.43 14.67 -16.41
C SER A 217 7.63 15.73 -15.33
N PHE A 218 7.42 15.39 -14.04
CA PHE A 218 7.69 16.28 -12.91
C PHE A 218 9.16 16.26 -12.45
N PHE A 219 9.92 15.26 -12.89
CA PHE A 219 11.31 15.08 -12.51
C PHE A 219 12.19 15.42 -13.69
N ASN A 220 12.84 16.58 -13.65
CA ASN A 220 13.76 16.98 -14.71
C ASN A 220 14.95 16.02 -14.77
N GLY A 221 15.14 15.36 -15.93
CA GLY A 221 16.22 14.39 -16.16
C GLY A 221 15.88 12.94 -15.82
N ALA A 222 14.60 12.60 -15.66
CA ALA A 222 14.19 11.20 -15.60
C ALA A 222 14.36 10.52 -16.96
N ASP A 223 15.11 9.44 -16.98
CA ASP A 223 15.42 8.66 -18.20
C ASP A 223 14.34 7.60 -18.52
N PHE A 224 13.29 7.52 -17.70
CA PHE A 224 12.21 6.55 -17.84
C PHE A 224 10.84 7.23 -17.81
N ASP A 225 9.89 6.63 -18.50
CA ASP A 225 8.51 7.11 -18.58
C ASP A 225 7.65 6.41 -17.53
N PHE A 226 7.26 7.17 -16.52
CA PHE A 226 6.53 6.66 -15.35
C PHE A 226 5.34 7.58 -15.01
N GLU A 227 4.23 6.97 -14.70
CA GLU A 227 3.04 7.64 -14.17
C GLU A 227 2.39 6.79 -13.08
N GLY A 228 2.02 7.40 -11.96
CA GLY A 228 1.35 6.69 -10.87
C GLY A 228 0.44 7.59 -10.05
N SER A 229 -0.60 7.00 -9.52
CA SER A 229 -1.52 7.68 -8.60
C SER A 229 -1.91 6.79 -7.43
N ILE A 230 -2.27 7.42 -6.33
CA ILE A 230 -2.85 6.75 -5.17
C ILE A 230 -3.91 7.64 -4.53
N LEU A 231 -4.99 7.02 -4.13
CA LEU A 231 -6.00 7.59 -3.25
C LEU A 231 -6.37 6.55 -2.19
N ASP A 232 -6.19 6.92 -0.94
CA ASP A 232 -6.58 6.11 0.22
C ASP A 232 -7.44 7.01 1.11
N ALA A 233 -8.70 6.66 1.28
CA ALA A 233 -9.65 7.44 2.06
C ALA A 233 -10.43 6.53 3.01
N SER A 234 -10.49 6.88 4.29
CA SER A 234 -11.21 6.12 5.30
C SER A 234 -12.11 7.01 6.15
N LEU A 235 -13.22 6.42 6.54
CA LEU A 235 -14.12 6.94 7.57
C LEU A 235 -14.16 5.93 8.72
N ARG A 236 -13.99 6.42 9.94
CA ARG A 236 -13.96 5.63 11.15
C ARG A 236 -14.98 6.16 12.14
N MET A 237 -15.69 5.27 12.75
CA MET A 237 -16.57 5.54 13.88
C MET A 237 -16.13 4.66 15.04
N GLY A 238 -15.80 5.28 16.19
CA GLY A 238 -15.32 4.60 17.39
C GLY A 238 -16.02 5.09 18.64
N TYR A 239 -15.87 4.30 19.69
CA TYR A 239 -16.27 4.66 21.04
C TYR A 239 -15.04 4.61 21.95
N GLU A 240 -14.67 5.79 22.45
CA GLU A 240 -13.52 5.97 23.33
C GLU A 240 -13.97 5.86 24.80
N MET A 241 -13.26 5.04 25.56
CA MET A 241 -13.49 4.81 26.99
C MET A 241 -12.56 5.72 27.82
N GLU A 242 -12.93 5.97 29.08
CA GLU A 242 -12.15 6.83 29.98
C GLU A 242 -10.70 6.39 30.22
N ASN A 243 -10.39 5.11 29.98
CA ASN A 243 -9.04 4.56 30.12
C ASN A 243 -8.15 4.73 28.86
N GLY A 244 -8.63 5.47 27.86
CA GLY A 244 -7.93 5.68 26.59
C GLY A 244 -8.05 4.51 25.59
N PHE A 245 -8.86 3.50 25.91
CA PHE A 245 -9.16 2.40 24.99
C PHE A 245 -10.34 2.78 24.09
N GLU A 246 -10.22 2.51 22.78
CA GLU A 246 -11.27 2.74 21.80
C GLU A 246 -11.57 1.46 21.04
N LEU A 247 -12.84 1.16 20.82
CA LEU A 247 -13.31 0.19 19.84
C LEU A 247 -13.92 0.94 18.66
N PHE A 248 -13.58 0.53 17.44
CA PHE A 248 -14.03 1.24 16.25
C PHE A 248 -14.34 0.34 15.06
N GLY A 249 -15.13 0.87 14.13
CA GLY A 249 -15.33 0.33 12.79
C GLY A 249 -14.84 1.32 11.76
N THR A 250 -14.25 0.81 10.67
CA THR A 250 -13.71 1.61 9.58
C THR A 250 -14.28 1.13 8.24
N ALA A 251 -14.67 2.07 7.39
CA ALA A 251 -14.86 1.87 5.97
C ALA A 251 -13.78 2.63 5.20
N ARG A 252 -13.09 1.95 4.26
CA ARG A 252 -11.96 2.50 3.54
C ARG A 252 -12.08 2.22 2.05
N PHE A 253 -11.80 3.22 1.23
CA PHE A 253 -11.55 3.09 -0.19
C PHE A 253 -10.06 3.21 -0.46
N PHE A 254 -9.54 2.32 -1.26
CA PHE A 254 -8.19 2.38 -1.79
C PHE A 254 -8.24 2.28 -3.32
N GLY A 255 -7.58 3.21 -3.99
CA GLY A 255 -7.37 3.20 -5.43
C GLY A 255 -5.92 3.50 -5.75
N GLY A 256 -5.33 2.76 -6.68
CA GLY A 256 -3.95 2.97 -7.09
C GLY A 256 -3.72 2.60 -8.54
N SER A 257 -2.81 3.35 -9.17
CA SER A 257 -2.33 3.06 -10.50
C SER A 257 -0.82 3.23 -10.57
N ALA A 258 -0.19 2.45 -11.42
CA ALA A 258 1.20 2.63 -11.81
C ALA A 258 1.36 2.13 -13.24
N LYS A 259 1.96 2.91 -14.11
CA LYS A 259 2.34 2.50 -15.47
C LYS A 259 3.66 3.14 -15.86
N GLY A 260 4.44 2.46 -16.67
CA GLY A 260 5.67 2.99 -17.25
C GLY A 260 6.75 1.95 -17.42
N LEU A 261 7.87 2.43 -17.95
CA LEU A 261 9.11 1.67 -18.10
C LEU A 261 9.98 1.90 -16.88
N SER A 262 10.57 0.85 -16.34
CA SER A 262 11.67 0.99 -15.37
C SER A 262 12.99 1.06 -16.14
N GLY A 263 13.78 2.10 -15.88
CA GLY A 263 15.09 2.27 -16.52
C GLY A 263 16.16 1.29 -16.01
N PRO A 264 17.20 1.03 -16.81
CA PRO A 264 18.22 0.04 -16.50
C PRO A 264 19.14 0.41 -15.32
N ASP A 265 19.28 1.69 -15.05
CA ASP A 265 20.21 2.21 -14.03
C ASP A 265 19.53 2.56 -12.71
N ASP A 266 18.27 2.19 -12.57
CA ASP A 266 17.51 2.55 -11.39
C ASP A 266 17.77 1.56 -10.27
N SER A 267 18.74 1.89 -9.41
CA SER A 267 19.04 1.13 -8.19
C SER A 267 17.87 1.11 -7.19
N TRP A 268 16.81 1.81 -7.47
CA TRP A 268 15.58 1.94 -6.68
C TRP A 268 14.45 1.06 -7.19
N ALA A 269 14.34 0.93 -8.49
CA ALA A 269 13.44 -0.01 -9.11
C ALA A 269 14.19 -1.31 -9.33
N VAL A 270 13.65 -2.40 -8.84
CA VAL A 270 14.19 -3.70 -9.19
C VAL A 270 14.10 -3.82 -10.70
N SER A 271 15.25 -3.74 -11.32
CA SER A 271 15.50 -3.77 -12.73
C SER A 271 14.62 -4.75 -13.48
N SER A 272 13.75 -4.27 -14.27
CA SER A 272 13.41 -4.92 -15.49
C SER A 272 13.12 -3.80 -16.48
N TYR A 273 13.68 -3.85 -17.63
CA TYR A 273 13.36 -3.02 -18.78
C TYR A 273 11.90 -3.21 -19.24
N ASN A 274 11.02 -3.55 -18.31
CA ASN A 274 9.69 -3.98 -18.59
C ASN A 274 8.72 -2.83 -18.40
N TYR A 275 7.88 -2.64 -19.40
CA TYR A 275 6.71 -1.82 -19.27
C TYR A 275 5.68 -2.53 -18.39
N THR A 276 5.20 -1.84 -17.40
CA THR A 276 4.17 -2.37 -16.50
C THR A 276 3.00 -1.41 -16.39
N GLU A 277 1.78 -1.95 -16.41
CA GLU A 277 0.57 -1.27 -16.00
C GLU A 277 -0.08 -2.08 -14.87
N ASN A 278 -0.44 -1.39 -13.80
CA ASN A 278 -1.12 -1.98 -12.65
C ASN A 278 -2.19 -1.01 -12.14
N TYR A 279 -3.43 -1.45 -12.10
CA TYR A 279 -4.56 -0.68 -11.58
C TYR A 279 -5.31 -1.52 -10.58
N ILE A 280 -5.52 -0.99 -9.39
CA ILE A 280 -6.31 -1.64 -8.35
C ILE A 280 -7.27 -0.65 -7.69
N ALA A 281 -8.48 -1.10 -7.41
CA ALA A 281 -9.44 -0.39 -6.57
C ALA A 281 -10.12 -1.38 -5.62
N ALA A 282 -10.24 -0.98 -4.36
CA ALA A 282 -10.76 -1.84 -3.30
C ALA A 282 -11.59 -1.06 -2.28
N LEU A 283 -12.54 -1.73 -1.67
CA LEU A 283 -13.25 -1.28 -0.50
C LEU A 283 -12.95 -2.20 0.68
N THR A 284 -12.71 -1.63 1.84
CA THR A 284 -12.46 -2.38 3.06
C THR A 284 -13.50 -2.01 4.11
N VAL A 285 -13.96 -3.02 4.85
CA VAL A 285 -14.73 -2.85 6.08
C VAL A 285 -14.00 -3.61 7.17
N SER A 286 -13.69 -2.94 8.27
CA SER A 286 -12.92 -3.50 9.37
C SER A 286 -13.48 -3.08 10.72
N VAL A 287 -13.14 -3.85 11.74
CA VAL A 287 -13.27 -3.49 13.14
C VAL A 287 -11.89 -3.46 13.77
N GLY A 288 -11.72 -2.62 14.76
CA GLY A 288 -10.42 -2.46 15.37
C GLY A 288 -10.48 -1.97 16.80
N ALA A 289 -9.32 -1.97 17.40
CA ALA A 289 -9.09 -1.43 18.73
C ALA A 289 -7.87 -0.50 18.69
N SER A 290 -7.94 0.57 19.45
CA SER A 290 -6.80 1.43 19.73
C SER A 290 -6.67 1.70 21.22
N TRP A 291 -5.46 2.07 21.60
CA TRP A 291 -5.18 2.58 22.93
C TRP A 291 -4.29 3.82 22.81
N SER A 292 -4.66 4.86 23.54
CA SER A 292 -3.89 6.11 23.62
C SER A 292 -3.76 6.55 25.08
N ARG A 293 -2.70 7.27 25.39
CA ARG A 293 -2.42 7.75 26.75
C ARG A 293 -2.15 9.24 26.76
#